data_47829b4ad4bae7599fb732e0964e9b9c
#
_entry.id   47829b4ad4bae7599fb732e0964e9b9c
#
_cell.length_a   1.000
_cell.length_b   1.000
_cell.length_c   1.000
_cell.angle_alpha   90.00
_cell.angle_beta   90.00
_cell.angle_gamma   90.00
#
_symmetry.space_group_name_H-M   'P 1'
#
loop_
_entity.id
_entity.type
_entity.pdbx_description
1 polymer ?
#
loop_
_entity_poly.entity_id
_entity_poly.type
_entity_poly.pdbx_seq_one_letter_code
_entity_poly.pdbx_strand_id
1 'polypeptide(L)'
;HQDHIYTLVDMAREAGVANVYIHAFLDGRDVPPASALGFLDELEDRLSQRRLGKIATVSGRYYAMDRDTRWDRVKVAWDAMVHSLGQTARSAREAVEHSYSDGVTDEFVLPTVIVDEHESPVGPVRDGDSVIFFNFRGDRARELTRAFNLDEFDGFDRGRRPKVNFVCMMKYLDADIPVAFATPEPHDGLAETLAKAGKTQLHLAETEKFAHVTFFFNGGREQPFPGEDRILIPSPRVATYDLAPEMSAGAIAAEAVDKIGSGKYDFAVINFANGDMVGHTGKLAPAIAAVETVDECVGKVWNAVEAAAGAMIITADHGNADEMFDHVSGQPSTAHSLNPVPFILAGTDVQKLRQDGDFGDVAPTVLGLLGIQPPAAMTGRSLIAGYGA
;
A
#
# COMPACT_ATOMS: atom_id res chain seq x y z
N HIS A 1 5.01 7.96 10.94
CA HIS A 1 4.40 8.85 11.93
C HIS A 1 4.88 10.28 11.73
N GLN A 2 4.03 11.28 11.98
CA GLN A 2 4.36 12.71 11.75
C GLN A 2 5.58 13.16 12.59
N ASP A 3 5.82 12.59 13.75
CA ASP A 3 6.99 12.88 14.59
C ASP A 3 8.33 12.68 13.87
N HIS A 4 8.39 11.79 12.89
CA HIS A 4 9.62 11.59 12.11
C HIS A 4 9.98 12.82 11.26
N ILE A 5 8.99 13.62 10.82
CA ILE A 5 9.24 14.90 10.13
C ILE A 5 9.96 15.86 11.08
N TYR A 6 9.51 15.95 12.32
CA TYR A 6 10.08 16.83 13.31
C TYR A 6 11.55 16.49 13.60
N THR A 7 11.85 15.19 13.71
CA THR A 7 13.23 14.72 13.87
C THR A 7 14.09 15.07 12.66
N LEU A 8 13.58 14.91 11.44
CA LEU A 8 14.32 15.27 10.22
C LEU A 8 14.59 16.79 10.16
N VAL A 9 13.63 17.62 10.58
CA VAL A 9 13.84 19.08 10.67
C VAL A 9 14.87 19.43 11.74
N ASP A 10 14.86 18.75 12.89
CA ASP A 10 15.87 18.94 13.94
C ASP A 10 17.27 18.55 13.45
N MET A 11 17.42 17.42 12.73
CA MET A 11 18.67 17.01 12.09
C MET A 11 19.16 18.04 11.06
N ALA A 12 18.25 18.57 10.22
CA ALA A 12 18.57 19.60 9.25
C ALA A 12 19.06 20.88 9.93
N ARG A 13 18.43 21.29 11.02
CA ARG A 13 18.86 22.46 11.82
C ARG A 13 20.26 22.23 12.42
N GLU A 14 20.53 21.07 13.00
CA GLU A 14 21.84 20.72 13.55
C GLU A 14 22.92 20.68 12.46
N ALA A 15 22.57 20.25 11.26
CA ALA A 15 23.46 20.28 10.09
C ALA A 15 23.63 21.69 9.48
N GLY A 16 22.97 22.72 10.01
CA GLY A 16 23.07 24.09 9.50
C GLY A 16 22.36 24.34 8.18
N VAL A 17 21.35 23.52 7.84
CA VAL A 17 20.54 23.73 6.64
C VAL A 17 19.69 24.98 6.81
N ALA A 18 19.78 25.93 5.85
CA ALA A 18 19.12 27.21 5.96
C ALA A 18 17.62 27.14 5.62
N ASN A 19 17.22 26.30 4.70
CA ASN A 19 15.84 26.20 4.22
C ASN A 19 15.38 24.73 4.19
N VAL A 20 14.21 24.49 4.76
CA VAL A 20 13.53 23.19 4.69
C VAL A 20 12.12 23.42 4.16
N TYR A 21 11.71 22.68 3.15
CA TYR A 21 10.38 22.76 2.57
C TYR A 21 9.70 21.41 2.65
N ILE A 22 8.41 21.42 2.98
CA ILE A 22 7.61 20.20 3.12
C ILE A 22 6.54 20.18 2.03
N HIS A 23 6.56 19.15 1.22
CA HIS A 23 5.49 18.83 0.28
C HIS A 23 4.57 17.81 0.97
N ALA A 24 3.48 18.31 1.55
CA ALA A 24 2.59 17.50 2.39
C ALA A 24 1.62 16.68 1.54
N PHE A 25 1.65 15.36 1.71
CA PHE A 25 0.70 14.42 1.13
C PHE A 25 -0.32 14.04 2.20
N LEU A 26 -1.58 14.41 1.98
CA LEU A 26 -2.68 14.15 2.89
C LEU A 26 -3.17 12.71 2.71
N ASP A 27 -3.74 12.16 3.77
CA ASP A 27 -4.23 10.77 3.79
C ASP A 27 -5.75 10.72 3.56
N GLY A 28 -6.57 10.78 4.60
CA GLY A 28 -8.02 10.68 4.54
C GLY A 28 -8.55 9.30 4.18
N ARG A 29 -7.67 8.27 4.16
CA ARG A 29 -8.00 6.88 3.83
C ARG A 29 -7.64 5.93 4.99
N ASP A 30 -6.45 6.05 5.54
CA ASP A 30 -6.00 5.29 6.72
C ASP A 30 -6.19 6.12 8.02
N VAL A 31 -6.79 7.31 7.91
CA VAL A 31 -7.26 8.20 8.97
C VAL A 31 -8.61 8.80 8.55
N PRO A 32 -9.39 9.42 9.46
CA PRO A 32 -10.70 10.01 9.10
C PRO A 32 -10.60 10.94 7.88
N PRO A 33 -11.60 10.91 6.97
CA PRO A 33 -11.54 11.59 5.68
C PRO A 33 -11.35 13.11 5.73
N ALA A 34 -11.69 13.76 6.84
CA ALA A 34 -11.57 15.19 7.06
C ALA A 34 -10.78 15.48 8.35
N SER A 35 -9.53 15.04 8.39
CA SER A 35 -8.65 15.15 9.58
C SER A 35 -7.39 15.98 9.34
N ALA A 36 -7.11 16.38 8.10
CA ALA A 36 -5.85 17.01 7.71
C ALA A 36 -5.57 18.33 8.44
N LEU A 37 -6.60 19.13 8.74
CA LEU A 37 -6.41 20.43 9.41
C LEU A 37 -5.67 20.28 10.73
N GLY A 38 -6.03 19.31 11.57
CA GLY A 38 -5.36 19.07 12.84
C GLY A 38 -3.89 18.70 12.69
N PHE A 39 -3.57 17.87 11.70
CA PHE A 39 -2.19 17.46 11.40
C PHE A 39 -1.36 18.61 10.82
N LEU A 40 -1.95 19.44 9.97
CA LEU A 40 -1.26 20.59 9.37
C LEU A 40 -0.99 21.69 10.41
N ASP A 41 -1.96 21.99 11.29
CA ASP A 41 -1.79 22.94 12.38
C ASP A 41 -0.66 22.51 13.31
N GLU A 42 -0.65 21.25 13.73
CA GLU A 42 0.43 20.72 14.55
C GLU A 42 1.78 20.83 13.82
N LEU A 43 1.84 20.51 12.53
CA LEU A 43 3.05 20.63 11.73
C LEU A 43 3.55 22.07 11.68
N GLU A 44 2.69 23.04 11.37
CA GLU A 44 3.06 24.46 11.31
C GLU A 44 3.55 24.97 12.67
N ASP A 45 2.88 24.61 13.77
CA ASP A 45 3.29 24.95 15.13
C ASP A 45 4.69 24.39 15.45
N ARG A 46 4.94 23.12 15.13
CA ARG A 46 6.24 22.48 15.36
C ARG A 46 7.36 23.08 14.52
N LEU A 47 7.09 23.46 13.26
CA LEU A 47 8.05 24.17 12.42
C LEU A 47 8.34 25.58 12.94
N SER A 48 7.31 26.30 13.37
CA SER A 48 7.44 27.63 13.97
C SER A 48 8.31 27.63 15.23
N GLN A 49 8.08 26.68 16.15
CA GLN A 49 8.90 26.50 17.35
C GLN A 49 10.37 26.24 17.02
N ARG A 50 10.66 25.53 15.95
CA ARG A 50 12.01 25.22 15.45
C ARG A 50 12.63 26.37 14.68
N ARG A 51 11.82 27.35 14.25
CA ARG A 51 12.21 28.45 13.37
C ARG A 51 12.85 27.95 12.06
N LEU A 52 12.46 26.77 11.62
CA LEU A 52 12.96 26.14 10.40
C LEU A 52 11.84 25.28 9.79
N GLY A 53 11.69 25.40 8.48
CA GLY A 53 10.72 24.64 7.70
C GLY A 53 9.47 25.46 7.37
N LYS A 54 8.95 25.19 6.15
CA LYS A 54 7.68 25.74 5.66
C LYS A 54 6.99 24.67 4.82
N ILE A 55 5.67 24.66 4.83
CA ILE A 55 4.90 23.83 3.88
C ILE A 55 4.94 24.54 2.52
N ALA A 56 5.33 23.82 1.48
CA ALA A 56 5.47 24.34 0.11
C ALA A 56 4.33 23.92 -0.81
N THR A 57 3.82 22.72 -0.65
CA THR A 57 2.63 22.22 -1.36
C THR A 57 1.79 21.34 -0.45
N VAL A 58 0.50 21.25 -0.76
CA VAL A 58 -0.44 20.28 -0.15
C VAL A 58 -1.07 19.48 -1.28
N SER A 59 -1.20 18.17 -1.13
CA SER A 59 -1.79 17.29 -2.14
C SER A 59 -2.46 16.09 -1.48
N GLY A 60 -3.67 15.76 -1.90
CA GLY A 60 -4.28 14.48 -1.53
C GLY A 60 -3.50 13.28 -2.07
N ARG A 61 -3.53 12.18 -1.34
CA ARG A 61 -2.83 10.93 -1.74
C ARG A 61 -3.32 10.36 -3.07
N TYR A 62 -4.52 10.68 -3.50
CA TYR A 62 -5.07 10.31 -4.80
C TYR A 62 -4.17 10.74 -5.96
N TYR A 63 -3.48 11.88 -5.82
CA TYR A 63 -2.56 12.43 -6.82
C TYR A 63 -1.11 12.03 -6.55
N ALA A 64 -0.64 12.24 -5.33
CA ALA A 64 0.78 12.10 -4.99
C ALA A 64 1.20 10.67 -4.65
N MET A 65 0.25 9.78 -4.42
CA MET A 65 0.50 8.42 -3.93
C MET A 65 -0.28 7.37 -4.73
N ASP A 66 -0.39 7.57 -6.06
CA ASP A 66 -0.92 6.54 -6.96
C ASP A 66 0.02 5.33 -7.00
N ARG A 67 -0.52 4.15 -7.31
CA ARG A 67 0.24 2.90 -7.49
C ARG A 67 -0.26 2.07 -8.67
N ASP A 68 -1.23 2.60 -9.42
CA ASP A 68 -1.90 1.95 -10.56
C ASP A 68 -1.45 2.56 -11.91
N THR A 69 -0.28 3.20 -11.93
CA THR A 69 0.30 3.85 -13.14
C THR A 69 -0.64 4.86 -13.79
N ARG A 70 -1.44 5.56 -12.97
CA ARG A 70 -2.29 6.66 -13.42
C ARG A 70 -1.48 7.95 -13.46
N TRP A 71 -0.63 8.00 -14.46
CA TRP A 71 0.36 9.06 -14.63
C TRP A 71 -0.23 10.46 -14.76
N ASP A 72 -1.48 10.57 -15.20
CA ASP A 72 -2.25 11.81 -15.21
C ASP A 72 -2.43 12.40 -13.80
N ARG A 73 -2.66 11.56 -12.79
CA ARG A 73 -2.75 11.97 -11.39
C ARG A 73 -1.40 12.39 -10.83
N VAL A 74 -0.39 11.55 -11.03
CA VAL A 74 0.97 11.81 -10.54
C VAL A 74 1.56 13.08 -11.12
N LYS A 75 1.26 13.34 -12.41
CA LYS A 75 1.71 14.56 -13.11
C LYS A 75 1.21 15.83 -12.43
N VAL A 76 -0.03 15.88 -11.96
CA VAL A 76 -0.56 17.08 -11.29
C VAL A 76 0.20 17.38 -9.99
N ALA A 77 0.53 16.35 -9.21
CA ALA A 77 1.35 16.50 -8.01
C ALA A 77 2.81 16.91 -8.37
N TRP A 78 3.39 16.30 -9.40
CA TRP A 78 4.70 16.67 -9.92
C TRP A 78 4.75 18.15 -10.35
N ASP A 79 3.78 18.59 -11.14
CA ASP A 79 3.70 19.95 -11.65
C ASP A 79 3.62 20.98 -10.51
N ALA A 80 2.88 20.68 -9.44
CA ALA A 80 2.81 21.54 -8.26
C ALA A 80 4.16 21.63 -7.53
N MET A 81 4.85 20.51 -7.31
CA MET A 81 6.12 20.47 -6.58
C MET A 81 7.29 21.05 -7.36
N VAL A 82 7.36 20.81 -8.68
CA VAL A 82 8.53 21.12 -9.50
C VAL A 82 8.33 22.40 -10.30
N HIS A 83 7.14 22.58 -10.88
CA HIS A 83 6.86 23.69 -11.80
C HIS A 83 6.01 24.78 -11.17
N SER A 84 5.56 24.59 -9.92
CA SER A 84 4.63 25.49 -9.22
C SER A 84 3.35 25.75 -10.02
N LEU A 85 2.86 24.71 -10.71
CA LEU A 85 1.63 24.74 -11.49
C LEU A 85 0.52 24.04 -10.69
N GLY A 86 -0.65 24.64 -10.63
CA GLY A 86 -1.81 24.11 -9.92
C GLY A 86 -2.60 25.21 -9.23
N GLN A 87 -3.42 24.82 -8.27
CA GLN A 87 -4.09 25.78 -7.39
C GLN A 87 -3.06 26.47 -6.49
N THR A 88 -3.38 27.67 -5.99
CA THR A 88 -2.54 28.42 -5.06
C THR A 88 -3.31 28.76 -3.80
N ALA A 89 -2.62 28.82 -2.65
CA ALA A 89 -3.15 29.27 -1.37
C ALA A 89 -2.04 29.96 -0.56
N ARG A 90 -2.42 30.80 0.42
CA ARG A 90 -1.48 31.47 1.30
C ARG A 90 -0.96 30.59 2.43
N SER A 91 -1.69 29.51 2.76
CA SER A 91 -1.32 28.55 3.78
C SER A 91 -1.84 27.15 3.43
N ALA A 92 -1.28 26.15 4.07
CA ALA A 92 -1.76 24.76 3.97
C ALA A 92 -3.19 24.63 4.51
N ARG A 93 -3.51 25.33 5.60
CA ARG A 93 -4.85 25.39 6.16
C ARG A 93 -5.85 25.94 5.15
N GLU A 94 -5.58 27.11 4.53
CA GLU A 94 -6.46 27.72 3.53
C GLU A 94 -6.74 26.77 2.37
N ALA A 95 -5.73 26.06 1.88
CA ALA A 95 -5.88 25.08 0.81
C ALA A 95 -6.89 23.97 1.16
N VAL A 96 -6.81 23.43 2.39
CA VAL A 96 -7.68 22.34 2.84
C VAL A 96 -9.07 22.87 3.19
N GLU A 97 -9.20 24.03 3.84
CA GLU A 97 -10.49 24.66 4.14
C GLU A 97 -11.28 24.97 2.86
N HIS A 98 -10.60 25.43 1.81
CA HIS A 98 -11.20 25.64 0.50
C HIS A 98 -11.70 24.32 -0.10
N SER A 99 -10.89 23.27 -0.07
CA SER A 99 -11.28 21.94 -0.53
C SER A 99 -12.51 21.39 0.21
N TYR A 100 -12.54 21.55 1.54
CA TYR A 100 -13.68 21.11 2.35
C TYR A 100 -14.95 21.91 2.05
N SER A 101 -14.83 23.20 1.73
CA SER A 101 -15.99 24.02 1.33
C SER A 101 -16.63 23.54 0.03
N ASP A 102 -15.82 22.92 -0.85
CA ASP A 102 -16.28 22.30 -2.09
C ASP A 102 -16.74 20.83 -1.90
N GLY A 103 -16.75 20.33 -0.66
CA GLY A 103 -17.13 18.96 -0.33
C GLY A 103 -16.05 17.91 -0.66
N VAL A 104 -14.81 18.34 -0.91
CA VAL A 104 -13.69 17.47 -1.23
C VAL A 104 -12.85 17.22 0.02
N THR A 105 -12.69 15.96 0.41
CA THR A 105 -11.96 15.52 1.61
C THR A 105 -10.47 15.29 1.34
N ASP A 106 -9.70 15.00 2.39
CA ASP A 106 -8.24 14.91 2.41
C ASP A 106 -7.65 14.11 1.25
N GLU A 107 -8.20 12.92 0.96
CA GLU A 107 -7.67 12.04 -0.09
C GLU A 107 -7.63 12.71 -1.46
N PHE A 108 -8.60 13.59 -1.74
CA PHE A 108 -8.85 14.16 -3.06
C PHE A 108 -8.47 15.64 -3.17
N VAL A 109 -7.84 16.22 -2.16
CA VAL A 109 -7.37 17.61 -2.22
C VAL A 109 -6.46 17.79 -3.43
N LEU A 110 -6.85 18.70 -4.33
CA LEU A 110 -6.06 19.03 -5.52
C LEU A 110 -4.67 19.54 -5.11
N PRO A 111 -3.60 19.15 -5.84
CA PRO A 111 -2.26 19.68 -5.59
C PRO A 111 -2.25 21.21 -5.62
N THR A 112 -1.95 21.81 -4.48
CA THR A 112 -2.00 23.25 -4.24
C THR A 112 -0.63 23.75 -3.83
N VAL A 113 -0.15 24.78 -4.51
CA VAL A 113 1.12 25.47 -4.26
C VAL A 113 0.91 26.55 -3.20
N ILE A 114 1.73 26.53 -2.15
CA ILE A 114 1.71 27.60 -1.14
C ILE A 114 2.55 28.76 -1.64
N VAL A 115 1.97 29.94 -1.60
CA VAL A 115 2.59 31.19 -2.07
C VAL A 115 2.75 32.19 -0.93
N ASP A 116 3.79 33.03 -1.03
CA ASP A 116 4.04 34.09 -0.10
C ASP A 116 3.16 35.35 -0.36
N GLU A 117 3.38 36.42 0.38
CA GLU A 117 2.67 37.69 0.25
C GLU A 117 2.82 38.37 -1.13
N HIS A 118 3.85 37.97 -1.88
CA HIS A 118 4.13 38.45 -3.25
C HIS A 118 3.64 37.49 -4.33
N GLU A 119 2.82 36.48 -3.97
CA GLU A 119 2.33 35.41 -4.86
C GLU A 119 3.46 34.53 -5.42
N SER A 120 4.63 34.54 -4.78
CA SER A 120 5.75 33.70 -5.18
C SER A 120 5.67 32.34 -4.48
N PRO A 121 5.91 31.21 -5.22
CA PRO A 121 5.93 29.86 -4.63
C PRO A 121 6.99 29.77 -3.53
N VAL A 122 6.59 29.21 -2.37
CA VAL A 122 7.42 29.16 -1.17
C VAL A 122 8.64 28.28 -1.34
N GLY A 123 8.50 27.10 -1.98
CA GLY A 123 9.59 26.15 -2.05
C GLY A 123 9.44 25.11 -3.17
N PRO A 124 9.52 25.52 -4.45
CA PRO A 124 9.56 24.55 -5.54
C PRO A 124 10.88 23.77 -5.52
N VAL A 125 10.84 22.50 -5.91
CA VAL A 125 12.03 21.64 -6.01
C VAL A 125 12.91 22.09 -7.18
N ARG A 126 14.21 22.33 -6.91
CA ARG A 126 15.17 22.90 -7.87
C ARG A 126 16.42 22.05 -8.01
N ASP A 127 17.21 22.34 -9.03
CA ASP A 127 18.53 21.75 -9.21
C ASP A 127 19.41 21.99 -7.97
N GLY A 128 20.06 20.94 -7.49
CA GLY A 128 20.94 20.97 -6.32
C GLY A 128 20.25 20.75 -4.98
N ASP A 129 18.92 20.71 -4.94
CA ASP A 129 18.21 20.43 -3.70
C ASP A 129 18.45 18.97 -3.24
N SER A 130 18.32 18.75 -1.93
CA SER A 130 18.25 17.43 -1.34
C SER A 130 16.78 17.11 -1.04
N VAL A 131 16.31 15.98 -1.54
CA VAL A 131 14.92 15.50 -1.36
C VAL A 131 14.94 14.23 -0.52
N ILE A 132 14.24 14.24 0.59
CA ILE A 132 13.98 13.04 1.41
C ILE A 132 12.53 12.64 1.17
N PHE A 133 12.32 11.48 0.53
CA PHE A 133 10.99 10.93 0.41
C PHE A 133 10.74 10.02 1.62
N PHE A 134 9.99 10.52 2.58
CA PHE A 134 10.04 9.97 3.93
C PHE A 134 8.98 8.89 4.22
N ASN A 135 8.30 8.38 3.23
CA ASN A 135 7.35 7.29 3.36
C ASN A 135 8.05 5.97 3.71
N PHE A 136 7.56 5.25 4.72
CA PHE A 136 8.09 3.94 5.08
C PHE A 136 7.52 2.79 4.25
N ARG A 137 6.38 2.98 3.59
CA ARG A 137 5.78 2.03 2.65
C ARG A 137 6.12 2.42 1.22
N GLY A 138 6.69 1.46 0.46
CA GLY A 138 7.28 1.74 -0.85
C GLY A 138 6.30 1.76 -2.02
N ASP A 139 5.20 1.01 -1.97
CA ASP A 139 4.31 0.79 -3.11
C ASP A 139 3.74 2.09 -3.71
N ARG A 140 3.33 3.04 -2.86
CA ARG A 140 2.78 4.33 -3.27
C ARG A 140 3.82 5.43 -3.48
N ALA A 141 5.08 5.19 -3.09
CA ALA A 141 6.18 6.13 -3.31
C ALA A 141 6.89 5.91 -4.66
N ARG A 142 6.67 4.77 -5.31
CA ARG A 142 7.40 4.34 -6.52
C ARG A 142 7.28 5.30 -7.68
N GLU A 143 6.08 5.78 -7.97
CA GLU A 143 5.81 6.54 -9.19
C GLU A 143 6.48 7.90 -9.19
N LEU A 144 6.36 8.67 -8.10
CA LEU A 144 7.10 9.92 -7.94
C LEU A 144 8.61 9.67 -7.85
N THR A 145 9.06 8.61 -7.19
CA THR A 145 10.48 8.26 -7.15
C THR A 145 11.03 7.98 -8.55
N ARG A 146 10.29 7.27 -9.40
CA ARG A 146 10.63 7.08 -10.82
C ARG A 146 10.71 8.42 -11.55
N ALA A 147 9.72 9.29 -11.34
CA ALA A 147 9.70 10.60 -11.99
C ALA A 147 10.91 11.47 -11.60
N PHE A 148 11.37 11.42 -10.35
CA PHE A 148 12.55 12.18 -9.91
C PHE A 148 13.87 11.56 -10.36
N ASN A 149 14.02 10.23 -10.40
CA ASN A 149 15.33 9.61 -10.46
C ASN A 149 15.66 8.91 -11.79
N LEU A 150 14.67 8.33 -12.50
CA LEU A 150 14.98 7.57 -13.71
C LEU A 150 15.20 8.48 -14.90
N ASP A 151 16.29 8.24 -15.65
CA ASP A 151 16.57 8.96 -16.90
C ASP A 151 15.58 8.52 -17.99
N GLU A 152 15.37 7.22 -18.14
CA GLU A 152 14.32 6.65 -18.98
C GLU A 152 13.00 6.63 -18.19
N PHE A 153 12.09 7.50 -18.55
CA PHE A 153 10.78 7.64 -17.91
C PHE A 153 9.73 7.99 -18.97
N ASP A 154 8.72 7.17 -19.04
CA ASP A 154 7.65 7.20 -20.04
C ASP A 154 6.26 7.55 -19.48
N GLY A 155 6.16 7.84 -18.17
CA GLY A 155 4.88 8.07 -17.52
C GLY A 155 4.16 9.33 -17.99
N PHE A 156 4.89 10.45 -18.08
CA PHE A 156 4.40 11.74 -18.56
C PHE A 156 5.54 12.66 -18.96
N ASP A 157 5.23 13.72 -19.70
CA ASP A 157 6.21 14.78 -19.98
C ASP A 157 6.53 15.55 -18.68
N ARG A 158 7.73 15.32 -18.16
CA ARG A 158 8.25 15.96 -16.93
C ARG A 158 8.67 17.41 -17.13
N GLY A 159 8.74 17.87 -18.39
CA GLY A 159 9.41 19.11 -18.69
C GLY A 159 10.87 19.10 -18.23
N ARG A 160 11.31 20.16 -17.57
CA ARG A 160 12.63 20.20 -16.94
C ARG A 160 12.63 19.39 -15.64
N ARG A 161 13.27 18.22 -15.65
CA ARG A 161 13.53 17.43 -14.41
C ARG A 161 14.63 18.10 -13.59
N PRO A 162 14.40 18.47 -12.32
CA PRO A 162 15.45 18.98 -11.45
C PRO A 162 16.46 17.87 -11.11
N LYS A 163 17.75 18.22 -11.09
CA LYS A 163 18.82 17.33 -10.63
C LYS A 163 18.94 17.47 -9.12
N VAL A 164 18.40 16.52 -8.39
CA VAL A 164 18.34 16.53 -6.92
C VAL A 164 19.19 15.42 -6.31
N ASN A 165 19.60 15.60 -5.05
CA ASN A 165 20.13 14.51 -4.22
C ASN A 165 18.95 13.82 -3.55
N PHE A 166 18.52 12.69 -4.08
CA PHE A 166 17.30 12.02 -3.63
C PHE A 166 17.62 10.89 -2.65
N VAL A 167 16.90 10.83 -1.53
CA VAL A 167 17.00 9.77 -0.53
C VAL A 167 15.61 9.19 -0.26
N CYS A 168 15.49 7.88 -0.39
CA CYS A 168 14.31 7.13 0.03
C CYS A 168 14.45 6.72 1.49
N MET A 169 13.36 6.79 2.29
CA MET A 169 13.41 6.23 3.64
C MET A 169 13.56 4.71 3.65
N MET A 170 12.89 4.03 2.71
CA MET A 170 12.98 2.59 2.48
C MET A 170 13.29 2.33 1.00
N LYS A 171 13.65 1.12 0.62
CA LYS A 171 13.83 0.75 -0.78
C LYS A 171 12.48 0.76 -1.52
N TYR A 172 12.29 1.68 -2.44
CA TYR A 172 11.06 1.79 -3.24
C TYR A 172 11.18 1.16 -4.62
N LEU A 173 12.38 1.21 -5.20
CA LEU A 173 12.71 0.70 -6.54
C LEU A 173 13.97 -0.16 -6.48
N ASP A 174 14.12 -1.04 -7.46
CA ASP A 174 15.38 -1.72 -7.73
C ASP A 174 16.26 -0.84 -8.64
N ALA A 175 16.75 0.25 -8.07
CA ALA A 175 17.60 1.24 -8.73
C ALA A 175 18.63 1.76 -7.73
N ASP A 176 19.74 2.30 -8.24
CA ASP A 176 20.81 2.89 -7.42
C ASP A 176 20.39 4.26 -6.87
N ILE A 177 19.51 4.24 -5.89
CA ILE A 177 19.00 5.42 -5.18
C ILE A 177 19.34 5.24 -3.69
N PRO A 178 19.95 6.23 -3.04
CA PRO A 178 20.24 6.18 -1.61
C PRO A 178 19.01 5.85 -0.75
N VAL A 179 19.18 4.92 0.18
CA VAL A 179 18.15 4.47 1.12
C VAL A 179 18.60 4.72 2.55
N ALA A 180 17.78 5.42 3.35
CA ALA A 180 18.13 5.77 4.73
C ALA A 180 18.09 4.54 5.66
N PHE A 181 17.07 3.69 5.50
CA PHE A 181 16.91 2.47 6.30
C PHE A 181 16.88 1.25 5.38
N ALA A 182 17.96 0.47 5.40
CA ALA A 182 17.97 -0.81 4.72
C ALA A 182 16.92 -1.73 5.38
N THR A 183 16.00 -2.23 4.57
CA THR A 183 15.12 -3.31 5.03
C THR A 183 15.96 -4.58 5.08
N PRO A 184 16.04 -5.28 6.22
CA PRO A 184 16.61 -6.62 6.23
C PRO A 184 15.84 -7.46 5.20
N GLU A 185 16.55 -8.06 4.25
CA GLU A 185 15.91 -9.02 3.36
C GLU A 185 15.54 -10.25 4.20
N PRO A 186 14.26 -10.52 4.44
CA PRO A 186 13.88 -11.73 5.16
C PRO A 186 14.29 -12.93 4.29
N HIS A 187 15.08 -13.82 4.87
CA HIS A 187 15.46 -15.07 4.27
C HIS A 187 14.53 -16.19 4.72
N ASP A 188 14.44 -17.24 3.93
CA ASP A 188 13.65 -18.43 4.25
C ASP A 188 12.15 -18.15 4.44
N GLY A 189 11.60 -17.15 3.72
CA GLY A 189 10.16 -16.93 3.62
C GLY A 189 9.45 -18.12 2.94
N LEU A 190 8.10 -18.10 2.95
CA LEU A 190 7.32 -19.21 2.39
C LEU A 190 7.66 -19.49 0.93
N ALA A 191 7.65 -18.47 0.06
CA ALA A 191 7.94 -18.63 -1.36
C ALA A 191 9.36 -19.17 -1.61
N GLU A 192 10.36 -18.67 -0.89
CA GLU A 192 11.73 -19.15 -0.97
C GLU A 192 11.86 -20.61 -0.53
N THR A 193 11.20 -20.96 0.57
CA THR A 193 11.22 -22.33 1.11
C THR A 193 10.56 -23.32 0.15
N LEU A 194 9.44 -22.94 -0.45
CA LEU A 194 8.78 -23.74 -1.49
C LEU A 194 9.68 -23.94 -2.72
N ALA A 195 10.34 -22.87 -3.17
CA ALA A 195 11.27 -22.96 -4.30
C ALA A 195 12.47 -23.86 -3.98
N LYS A 196 13.06 -23.77 -2.78
CA LYS A 196 14.14 -24.66 -2.30
C LYS A 196 13.69 -26.13 -2.25
N ALA A 197 12.41 -26.38 -1.96
CA ALA A 197 11.80 -27.70 -1.98
C ALA A 197 11.39 -28.18 -3.37
N GLY A 198 11.67 -27.40 -4.44
CA GLY A 198 11.32 -27.74 -5.82
C GLY A 198 9.82 -27.64 -6.11
N LYS A 199 9.06 -26.91 -5.32
CA LYS A 199 7.62 -26.74 -5.47
C LYS A 199 7.28 -25.61 -6.45
N THR A 200 6.22 -25.82 -7.23
CA THR A 200 5.68 -24.83 -8.15
C THR A 200 4.64 -23.95 -7.46
N GLN A 201 4.67 -22.64 -7.75
CA GLN A 201 3.85 -21.63 -7.07
C GLN A 201 3.11 -20.74 -8.05
N LEU A 202 1.87 -20.41 -7.73
CA LEU A 202 1.07 -19.39 -8.41
C LEU A 202 0.82 -18.22 -7.48
N HIS A 203 1.12 -17.00 -7.93
CA HIS A 203 0.80 -15.75 -7.24
C HIS A 203 -0.16 -14.95 -8.13
N LEU A 204 -1.41 -14.77 -7.67
CA LEU A 204 -2.50 -14.19 -8.46
C LEU A 204 -3.23 -13.10 -7.69
N ALA A 205 -3.32 -11.92 -8.28
CA ALA A 205 -4.13 -10.82 -7.75
C ALA A 205 -4.46 -9.80 -8.86
N GLU A 206 -5.36 -8.89 -8.56
CA GLU A 206 -5.52 -7.68 -9.36
C GLU A 206 -4.50 -6.59 -9.00
N THR A 207 -4.40 -5.54 -9.85
CA THR A 207 -3.36 -4.48 -9.76
C THR A 207 -3.17 -3.94 -8.35
N GLU A 208 -4.26 -3.64 -7.64
CA GLU A 208 -4.22 -3.02 -6.30
C GLU A 208 -3.54 -3.90 -5.23
N LYS A 209 -3.57 -5.21 -5.40
CA LYS A 209 -3.01 -6.17 -4.45
C LYS A 209 -1.90 -7.06 -5.03
N PHE A 210 -1.46 -6.80 -6.26
CA PHE A 210 -0.42 -7.60 -6.90
C PHE A 210 0.92 -7.55 -6.13
N ALA A 211 1.32 -6.36 -5.68
CA ALA A 211 2.53 -6.23 -4.88
C ALA A 211 2.45 -7.00 -3.54
N HIS A 212 1.25 -7.18 -2.98
CA HIS A 212 1.06 -7.90 -1.72
C HIS A 212 1.33 -9.40 -1.87
N VAL A 213 0.88 -10.00 -2.97
CA VAL A 213 1.13 -11.42 -3.26
C VAL A 213 2.46 -11.68 -3.97
N THR A 214 3.23 -10.65 -4.35
CA THR A 214 4.54 -10.78 -5.04
C THR A 214 5.66 -10.16 -4.22
N PHE A 215 5.89 -8.87 -4.35
CA PHE A 215 7.00 -8.16 -3.73
C PHE A 215 7.01 -8.33 -2.21
N PHE A 216 5.89 -8.03 -1.53
CA PHE A 216 5.82 -8.12 -0.07
C PHE A 216 5.82 -9.57 0.42
N PHE A 217 5.09 -10.45 -0.25
CA PHE A 217 5.07 -11.87 0.06
C PHE A 217 6.45 -12.52 -0.06
N ASN A 218 7.27 -12.04 -1.02
CA ASN A 218 8.64 -12.49 -1.25
C ASN A 218 9.68 -11.71 -0.43
N GLY A 219 9.25 -11.01 0.63
CA GLY A 219 10.16 -10.32 1.55
C GLY A 219 10.87 -9.10 0.94
N GLY A 220 10.25 -8.42 -0.04
CA GLY A 220 10.83 -7.27 -0.72
C GLY A 220 11.62 -7.61 -1.99
N ARG A 221 11.58 -8.86 -2.44
CA ARG A 221 12.25 -9.32 -3.64
C ARG A 221 11.37 -9.09 -4.89
N GLU A 222 11.89 -8.34 -5.86
CA GLU A 222 11.19 -8.11 -7.14
C GLU A 222 11.21 -9.35 -8.04
N GLN A 223 12.33 -10.05 -8.11
CA GLN A 223 12.47 -11.22 -8.97
C GLN A 223 11.71 -12.43 -8.41
N PRO A 224 10.93 -13.14 -9.24
CA PRO A 224 10.27 -14.37 -8.81
C PRO A 224 11.30 -15.43 -8.36
N PHE A 225 10.88 -16.32 -7.48
CA PHE A 225 11.66 -17.50 -7.15
C PHE A 225 11.54 -18.57 -8.24
N PRO A 226 12.48 -19.53 -8.34
CA PRO A 226 12.32 -20.67 -9.24
C PRO A 226 10.99 -21.40 -9.00
N GLY A 227 10.24 -21.65 -10.09
CA GLY A 227 8.93 -22.30 -10.00
C GLY A 227 7.76 -21.38 -9.63
N GLU A 228 8.01 -20.07 -9.48
CA GLU A 228 6.98 -19.06 -9.20
C GLU A 228 6.46 -18.41 -10.48
N ASP A 229 5.18 -18.57 -10.75
CA ASP A 229 4.46 -17.84 -11.79
C ASP A 229 3.60 -16.73 -11.17
N ARG A 230 3.58 -15.57 -11.81
CA ARG A 230 2.83 -14.38 -11.38
C ARG A 230 1.78 -14.02 -12.42
N ILE A 231 0.54 -13.89 -12.00
CA ILE A 231 -0.56 -13.48 -12.88
C ILE A 231 -1.21 -12.22 -12.33
N LEU A 232 -1.17 -11.17 -13.12
CA LEU A 232 -1.79 -9.88 -12.84
C LEU A 232 -3.09 -9.74 -13.62
N ILE A 233 -4.19 -9.50 -12.92
CA ILE A 233 -5.47 -9.10 -13.51
C ILE A 233 -5.61 -7.58 -13.34
N PRO A 234 -5.88 -6.80 -14.40
CA PRO A 234 -6.08 -5.36 -14.26
C PRO A 234 -7.27 -5.03 -13.35
N SER A 235 -7.09 -4.09 -12.41
CA SER A 235 -8.18 -3.53 -11.62
C SER A 235 -9.09 -2.63 -12.48
N PRO A 236 -10.39 -2.47 -12.14
CA PRO A 236 -11.30 -1.57 -12.84
C PRO A 236 -10.81 -0.12 -12.77
N ARG A 237 -10.91 0.59 -13.90
CA ARG A 237 -10.51 2.01 -13.98
C ARG A 237 -11.66 2.93 -13.55
N VAL A 238 -11.95 2.95 -12.26
CA VAL A 238 -12.94 3.84 -11.63
C VAL A 238 -12.26 4.84 -10.70
N ALA A 239 -12.95 5.90 -10.33
CA ALA A 239 -12.40 6.90 -9.41
C ALA A 239 -12.24 6.30 -8.00
N THR A 240 -13.27 5.62 -7.53
CA THR A 240 -13.32 4.90 -6.24
C THR A 240 -14.03 3.56 -6.44
N TYR A 241 -13.67 2.55 -5.66
CA TYR A 241 -14.14 1.18 -5.87
C TYR A 241 -15.56 0.91 -5.37
N ASP A 242 -16.20 1.84 -4.68
CA ASP A 242 -17.64 1.79 -4.42
C ASP A 242 -18.48 1.90 -5.70
N LEU A 243 -17.90 2.40 -6.80
CA LEU A 243 -18.54 2.45 -8.12
C LEU A 243 -18.48 1.11 -8.89
N ALA A 244 -17.64 0.19 -8.44
CA ALA A 244 -17.47 -1.16 -9.01
C ALA A 244 -17.03 -2.13 -7.89
N PRO A 245 -17.91 -2.44 -6.92
CA PRO A 245 -17.55 -3.22 -5.74
C PRO A 245 -17.16 -4.67 -6.04
N GLU A 246 -17.60 -5.22 -7.16
CA GLU A 246 -17.15 -6.52 -7.67
C GLU A 246 -15.69 -6.54 -8.09
N MET A 247 -15.10 -5.38 -8.37
CA MET A 247 -13.73 -5.22 -8.83
C MET A 247 -13.35 -6.26 -9.90
N SER A 248 -12.21 -6.91 -9.79
CA SER A 248 -11.80 -7.98 -10.73
C SER A 248 -11.96 -9.40 -10.15
N ALA A 249 -12.72 -9.56 -9.05
CA ALA A 249 -12.82 -10.85 -8.34
C ALA A 249 -13.30 -12.00 -9.24
N GLY A 250 -14.28 -11.75 -10.11
CA GLY A 250 -14.76 -12.77 -11.05
C GLY A 250 -13.70 -13.28 -12.02
N ALA A 251 -12.85 -12.38 -12.53
CA ALA A 251 -11.74 -12.72 -13.42
C ALA A 251 -10.62 -13.47 -12.67
N ILE A 252 -10.31 -13.04 -11.45
CA ILE A 252 -9.36 -13.74 -10.56
C ILE A 252 -9.84 -15.16 -10.28
N ALA A 253 -11.11 -15.33 -9.92
CA ALA A 253 -11.68 -16.65 -9.64
C ALA A 253 -11.64 -17.56 -10.87
N ALA A 254 -11.95 -17.05 -12.06
CA ALA A 254 -11.90 -17.82 -13.30
C ALA A 254 -10.48 -18.28 -13.62
N GLU A 255 -9.49 -17.39 -13.50
CA GLU A 255 -8.08 -17.73 -13.71
C GLU A 255 -7.58 -18.74 -12.66
N ALA A 256 -7.96 -18.55 -11.38
CA ALA A 256 -7.63 -19.48 -10.32
C ALA A 256 -8.16 -20.89 -10.60
N VAL A 257 -9.42 -21.01 -10.99
CA VAL A 257 -10.06 -22.30 -11.34
C VAL A 257 -9.32 -22.99 -12.50
N ASP A 258 -8.97 -22.26 -13.57
CA ASP A 258 -8.19 -22.80 -14.71
C ASP A 258 -6.82 -23.30 -14.25
N LYS A 259 -6.10 -22.52 -13.49
CA LYS A 259 -4.74 -22.84 -13.02
C LYS A 259 -4.72 -24.01 -12.03
N ILE A 260 -5.66 -24.04 -11.09
CA ILE A 260 -5.82 -25.17 -10.14
C ILE A 260 -6.17 -26.44 -10.92
N GLY A 261 -7.13 -26.35 -11.86
CA GLY A 261 -7.55 -27.48 -12.69
C GLY A 261 -6.44 -28.03 -13.61
N SER A 262 -5.42 -27.23 -13.91
CA SER A 262 -4.27 -27.68 -14.71
C SER A 262 -3.36 -28.69 -13.98
N GLY A 263 -3.43 -28.75 -12.64
CA GLY A 263 -2.54 -29.59 -11.82
C GLY A 263 -1.06 -29.18 -11.84
N LYS A 264 -0.74 -27.98 -12.36
CA LYS A 264 0.65 -27.51 -12.50
C LYS A 264 1.25 -27.07 -11.17
N TYR A 265 0.45 -26.51 -10.27
CA TYR A 265 0.94 -25.82 -9.08
C TYR A 265 0.75 -26.65 -7.81
N ASP A 266 1.81 -26.71 -6.99
CA ASP A 266 1.77 -27.30 -5.66
C ASP A 266 1.16 -26.32 -4.62
N PHE A 267 1.31 -25.01 -4.86
CA PHE A 267 0.85 -23.93 -3.98
C PHE A 267 0.30 -22.76 -4.81
N ALA A 268 -0.76 -22.14 -4.31
CA ALA A 268 -1.27 -20.88 -4.87
C ALA A 268 -1.56 -19.88 -3.75
N VAL A 269 -1.13 -18.63 -3.92
CA VAL A 269 -1.56 -17.48 -3.15
C VAL A 269 -2.40 -16.58 -4.03
N ILE A 270 -3.63 -16.31 -3.60
CA ILE A 270 -4.63 -15.54 -4.33
C ILE A 270 -5.15 -14.45 -3.41
N ASN A 271 -5.22 -13.21 -3.89
CA ASN A 271 -5.81 -12.11 -3.15
C ASN A 271 -7.02 -11.54 -3.87
N PHE A 272 -8.13 -11.43 -3.15
CA PHE A 272 -9.31 -10.67 -3.54
C PHE A 272 -9.28 -9.30 -2.85
N ALA A 273 -9.12 -8.25 -3.63
CA ALA A 273 -8.90 -6.90 -3.10
C ALA A 273 -10.15 -6.22 -2.55
N ASN A 274 -11.32 -6.77 -2.82
CA ASN A 274 -12.62 -6.11 -2.65
C ASN A 274 -12.89 -5.61 -1.23
N GLY A 275 -12.73 -6.46 -0.21
CA GLY A 275 -13.03 -6.12 1.18
C GLY A 275 -12.25 -4.90 1.66
N ASP A 276 -10.95 -4.84 1.34
CA ASP A 276 -10.09 -3.72 1.70
C ASP A 276 -10.38 -2.48 0.83
N MET A 277 -10.34 -2.63 -0.48
CA MET A 277 -10.40 -1.48 -1.40
C MET A 277 -11.76 -0.77 -1.36
N VAL A 278 -12.86 -1.51 -1.25
CA VAL A 278 -14.20 -0.94 -1.11
C VAL A 278 -14.45 -0.47 0.32
N GLY A 279 -13.93 -1.19 1.32
CA GLY A 279 -13.98 -0.80 2.74
C GLY A 279 -13.40 0.60 2.98
N HIS A 280 -12.29 0.93 2.36
CA HIS A 280 -11.67 2.26 2.42
C HIS A 280 -12.58 3.41 1.94
N THR A 281 -13.67 3.13 1.24
CA THR A 281 -14.63 4.16 0.83
C THR A 281 -15.58 4.59 1.96
N GLY A 282 -15.63 3.85 3.06
CA GLY A 282 -16.54 4.09 4.18
C GLY A 282 -18.02 3.89 3.86
N LYS A 283 -18.36 3.27 2.71
CA LYS A 283 -19.72 3.09 2.23
C LYS A 283 -20.19 1.65 2.47
N LEU A 284 -21.11 1.45 3.41
CA LEU A 284 -21.57 0.13 3.86
C LEU A 284 -22.20 -0.71 2.74
N ALA A 285 -23.11 -0.16 1.93
CA ALA A 285 -23.81 -0.95 0.91
C ALA A 285 -22.86 -1.49 -0.18
N PRO A 286 -21.92 -0.71 -0.76
CA PRO A 286 -20.88 -1.25 -1.63
C PRO A 286 -19.97 -2.27 -0.94
N ALA A 287 -19.62 -2.08 0.34
CA ALA A 287 -18.80 -3.04 1.09
C ALA A 287 -19.50 -4.39 1.24
N ILE A 288 -20.81 -4.41 1.50
CA ILE A 288 -21.61 -5.65 1.52
C ILE A 288 -21.55 -6.34 0.16
N ALA A 289 -21.83 -5.62 -0.94
CA ALA A 289 -21.76 -6.19 -2.29
C ALA A 289 -20.37 -6.74 -2.65
N ALA A 290 -19.31 -6.07 -2.18
CA ALA A 290 -17.95 -6.52 -2.34
C ALA A 290 -17.69 -7.86 -1.64
N VAL A 291 -18.13 -8.01 -0.39
CA VAL A 291 -17.96 -9.24 0.39
C VAL A 291 -18.79 -10.38 -0.19
N GLU A 292 -20.03 -10.13 -0.59
CA GLU A 292 -20.88 -11.13 -1.27
C GLU A 292 -20.24 -11.64 -2.57
N THR A 293 -19.64 -10.74 -3.36
CA THR A 293 -18.91 -11.11 -4.57
C THR A 293 -17.69 -12.00 -4.26
N VAL A 294 -16.94 -11.67 -3.20
CA VAL A 294 -15.80 -12.49 -2.76
C VAL A 294 -16.25 -13.86 -2.30
N ASP A 295 -17.34 -13.96 -1.53
CA ASP A 295 -17.89 -15.23 -1.07
C ASP A 295 -18.22 -16.17 -2.23
N GLU A 296 -18.93 -15.65 -3.26
CA GLU A 296 -19.21 -16.42 -4.47
C GLU A 296 -17.94 -16.88 -5.19
N CYS A 297 -16.93 -16.00 -5.29
CA CYS A 297 -15.66 -16.30 -5.96
C CYS A 297 -14.86 -17.35 -5.18
N VAL A 298 -14.80 -17.23 -3.86
CA VAL A 298 -14.18 -18.22 -2.96
C VAL A 298 -14.84 -19.58 -3.12
N GLY A 299 -16.18 -19.63 -3.21
CA GLY A 299 -16.92 -20.87 -3.46
C GLY A 299 -16.52 -21.56 -4.79
N LYS A 300 -16.32 -20.78 -5.87
CA LYS A 300 -15.84 -21.29 -7.16
C LYS A 300 -14.42 -21.86 -7.07
N VAL A 301 -13.53 -21.15 -6.39
CA VAL A 301 -12.13 -21.59 -6.17
C VAL A 301 -12.11 -22.84 -5.30
N TRP A 302 -12.93 -22.90 -4.24
CA TRP A 302 -13.06 -24.06 -3.38
C TRP A 302 -13.46 -25.32 -4.18
N ASN A 303 -14.46 -25.23 -5.02
CA ASN A 303 -14.89 -26.37 -5.84
C ASN A 303 -13.76 -26.90 -6.72
N ALA A 304 -12.89 -26.03 -7.25
CA ALA A 304 -11.73 -26.45 -8.03
C ALA A 304 -10.65 -27.11 -7.18
N VAL A 305 -10.40 -26.58 -5.97
CA VAL A 305 -9.45 -27.15 -4.99
C VAL A 305 -9.92 -28.53 -4.53
N GLU A 306 -11.20 -28.68 -4.20
CA GLU A 306 -11.80 -29.93 -3.78
C GLU A 306 -11.71 -31.00 -4.91
N ALA A 307 -12.02 -30.60 -6.16
CA ALA A 307 -11.91 -31.48 -7.31
C ALA A 307 -10.45 -31.93 -7.57
N ALA A 308 -9.47 -31.09 -7.21
CA ALA A 308 -8.05 -31.40 -7.28
C ALA A 308 -7.54 -32.18 -6.04
N ALA A 309 -8.41 -32.55 -5.09
CA ALA A 309 -8.08 -33.16 -3.80
C ALA A 309 -7.05 -32.31 -2.99
N GLY A 310 -7.16 -30.99 -3.11
CA GLY A 310 -6.28 -30.02 -2.45
C GLY A 310 -6.84 -29.55 -1.10
N ALA A 311 -6.01 -28.81 -0.37
CA ALA A 311 -6.38 -28.08 0.83
C ALA A 311 -6.48 -26.57 0.54
N MET A 312 -7.40 -25.87 1.22
CA MET A 312 -7.59 -24.43 1.09
C MET A 312 -7.55 -23.75 2.45
N ILE A 313 -6.76 -22.69 2.55
CA ILE A 313 -6.78 -21.76 3.67
C ILE A 313 -7.44 -20.47 3.20
N ILE A 314 -8.43 -19.99 3.96
CA ILE A 314 -9.09 -18.70 3.77
C ILE A 314 -8.75 -17.83 4.97
N THR A 315 -8.15 -16.69 4.73
CA THR A 315 -7.77 -15.72 5.77
C THR A 315 -7.74 -14.31 5.19
N ALA A 316 -7.44 -13.32 6.01
CA ALA A 316 -7.15 -11.95 5.59
C ALA A 316 -5.81 -11.48 6.18
N ASP A 317 -5.22 -10.43 5.62
CA ASP A 317 -4.00 -9.79 6.14
C ASP A 317 -4.31 -8.76 7.24
N HIS A 318 -5.51 -8.20 7.24
CA HIS A 318 -6.06 -7.28 8.26
C HIS A 318 -7.58 -7.17 8.09
N GLY A 319 -8.24 -6.55 9.05
CA GLY A 319 -9.63 -6.15 8.94
C GLY A 319 -9.78 -4.76 8.28
N ASN A 320 -10.94 -4.49 7.69
CA ASN A 320 -11.34 -3.20 7.13
C ASN A 320 -12.89 -3.15 7.04
N ALA A 321 -13.50 -3.93 6.12
CA ALA A 321 -14.94 -3.96 5.89
C ALA A 321 -15.76 -4.51 7.08
N ASP A 322 -15.11 -5.07 8.09
CA ASP A 322 -15.71 -5.53 9.34
C ASP A 322 -16.07 -4.36 10.28
N GLU A 323 -15.49 -3.15 10.07
CA GLU A 323 -15.75 -1.97 10.87
C GLU A 323 -15.92 -0.73 9.99
N MET A 324 -17.13 -0.54 9.46
CA MET A 324 -17.47 0.53 8.50
C MET A 324 -17.83 1.87 9.14
N PHE A 325 -17.85 1.97 10.46
CA PHE A 325 -18.21 3.19 11.18
C PHE A 325 -17.37 3.35 12.46
N ASP A 326 -16.72 4.48 12.58
CA ASP A 326 -15.98 4.84 13.80
C ASP A 326 -16.93 5.51 14.81
N HIS A 327 -17.25 4.78 15.87
CA HIS A 327 -18.13 5.25 16.93
C HIS A 327 -17.53 6.39 17.80
N VAL A 328 -16.21 6.61 17.72
CA VAL A 328 -15.51 7.66 18.49
C VAL A 328 -15.59 8.99 17.76
N SER A 329 -15.25 8.99 16.49
CA SER A 329 -15.29 10.21 15.66
C SER A 329 -16.68 10.53 15.11
N GLY A 330 -17.60 9.56 15.08
CA GLY A 330 -18.92 9.69 14.47
C GLY A 330 -18.88 9.76 12.93
N GLN A 331 -17.79 9.30 12.32
CA GLN A 331 -17.57 9.30 10.87
C GLN A 331 -17.53 7.87 10.31
N PRO A 332 -17.71 7.69 8.98
CA PRO A 332 -17.40 6.41 8.35
C PRO A 332 -15.96 5.97 8.68
N SER A 333 -15.78 4.70 9.03
CA SER A 333 -14.46 4.09 9.17
C SER A 333 -13.92 3.77 7.78
N THR A 334 -12.72 4.26 7.49
CA THR A 334 -12.01 4.00 6.23
C THR A 334 -10.65 3.37 6.49
N ALA A 335 -10.26 3.22 7.76
CA ALA A 335 -8.99 2.64 8.19
C ALA A 335 -9.08 1.12 8.32
N HIS A 336 -7.92 0.47 8.39
CA HIS A 336 -7.84 -0.93 8.77
C HIS A 336 -8.26 -1.10 10.24
N SER A 337 -9.06 -2.13 10.53
CA SER A 337 -9.38 -2.50 11.91
C SER A 337 -8.27 -3.36 12.53
N LEU A 338 -8.23 -3.39 13.86
CA LEU A 338 -7.36 -4.30 14.62
C LEU A 338 -8.07 -5.58 15.05
N ASN A 339 -9.25 -5.84 14.51
CA ASN A 339 -10.02 -7.04 14.82
C ASN A 339 -9.29 -8.30 14.34
N PRO A 340 -9.40 -9.42 15.06
CA PRO A 340 -8.88 -10.69 14.59
C PRO A 340 -9.50 -11.10 13.26
N VAL A 341 -8.68 -11.57 12.33
CA VAL A 341 -9.13 -12.09 11.04
C VAL A 341 -9.47 -13.56 11.11
N PRO A 342 -10.39 -14.07 10.27
CA PRO A 342 -10.70 -15.49 10.23
C PRO A 342 -9.50 -16.30 9.70
N PHE A 343 -9.36 -17.53 10.17
CA PHE A 343 -8.50 -18.56 9.58
C PHE A 343 -9.30 -19.85 9.42
N ILE A 344 -9.64 -20.18 8.19
CA ILE A 344 -10.47 -21.34 7.85
C ILE A 344 -9.61 -22.31 7.05
N LEU A 345 -9.55 -23.58 7.47
CA LEU A 345 -8.88 -24.66 6.77
C LEU A 345 -9.92 -25.68 6.27
N ALA A 346 -9.91 -25.96 4.98
CA ALA A 346 -10.81 -26.88 4.31
C ALA A 346 -10.02 -27.91 3.48
N GLY A 347 -10.63 -29.05 3.13
CA GLY A 347 -10.03 -30.08 2.29
C GLY A 347 -9.00 -30.96 2.99
N THR A 348 -9.06 -31.09 4.31
CA THR A 348 -8.12 -31.91 5.09
C THR A 348 -8.85 -32.71 6.15
N ASP A 349 -8.19 -33.74 6.67
CA ASP A 349 -8.67 -34.54 7.82
C ASP A 349 -8.36 -33.86 9.19
N VAL A 350 -7.87 -32.62 9.16
CA VAL A 350 -7.52 -31.86 10.37
C VAL A 350 -8.78 -31.56 11.17
N GLN A 351 -8.84 -32.09 12.39
CA GLN A 351 -10.02 -31.95 13.27
C GLN A 351 -9.98 -30.70 14.14
N LYS A 352 -8.81 -30.12 14.39
CA LYS A 352 -8.66 -29.01 15.32
C LYS A 352 -7.49 -28.11 14.98
N LEU A 353 -7.76 -26.81 14.98
CA LEU A 353 -6.75 -25.74 14.90
C LEU A 353 -6.50 -25.15 16.29
N ARG A 354 -5.30 -24.61 16.53
CA ARG A 354 -5.00 -23.79 17.70
C ARG A 354 -5.80 -22.48 17.61
N GLN A 355 -6.17 -21.92 18.76
CA GLN A 355 -6.95 -20.69 18.84
C GLN A 355 -6.10 -19.43 19.12
N ASP A 356 -4.82 -19.60 19.41
CA ASP A 356 -3.87 -18.57 19.81
C ASP A 356 -2.87 -18.22 18.69
N GLY A 357 -3.33 -18.26 17.44
CA GLY A 357 -2.49 -18.05 16.27
C GLY A 357 -2.28 -16.58 15.91
N ASP A 358 -1.19 -16.32 15.20
CA ASP A 358 -0.90 -15.06 14.54
C ASP A 358 -0.45 -15.26 13.08
N PHE A 359 -0.15 -14.16 12.36
CA PHE A 359 0.26 -14.25 10.95
C PHE A 359 1.55 -15.05 10.73
N GLY A 360 2.44 -15.09 11.71
CA GLY A 360 3.67 -15.89 11.64
C GLY A 360 3.39 -17.39 11.56
N ASP A 361 2.22 -17.83 12.00
CA ASP A 361 1.82 -19.24 12.03
C ASP A 361 1.27 -19.75 10.69
N VAL A 362 0.91 -18.86 9.77
CA VAL A 362 0.32 -19.23 8.46
C VAL A 362 1.31 -20.01 7.59
N ALA A 363 2.53 -19.50 7.44
CA ALA A 363 3.56 -20.14 6.62
C ALA A 363 3.96 -21.53 7.13
N PRO A 364 4.26 -21.74 8.44
CA PRO A 364 4.48 -23.06 8.99
C PRO A 364 3.29 -24.03 8.82
N THR A 365 2.06 -23.52 8.84
CA THR A 365 0.86 -24.32 8.60
C THR A 365 0.80 -24.81 7.15
N VAL A 366 1.06 -23.93 6.18
CA VAL A 366 1.14 -24.29 4.75
C VAL A 366 2.23 -25.32 4.51
N LEU A 367 3.44 -25.09 5.04
CA LEU A 367 4.55 -26.03 4.89
C LEU A 367 4.23 -27.40 5.50
N GLY A 368 3.55 -27.41 6.66
CA GLY A 368 3.09 -28.64 7.28
C GLY A 368 2.12 -29.43 6.44
N LEU A 369 1.14 -28.78 5.79
CA LEU A 369 0.22 -29.43 4.84
C LEU A 369 0.94 -30.02 3.63
N LEU A 370 2.05 -29.41 3.21
CA LEU A 370 2.88 -29.91 2.09
C LEU A 370 3.96 -30.92 2.53
N GLY A 371 4.04 -31.27 3.83
CA GLY A 371 5.06 -32.17 4.35
C GLY A 371 6.47 -31.60 4.34
N ILE A 372 6.62 -30.28 4.34
CA ILE A 372 7.90 -29.56 4.33
C ILE A 372 8.18 -29.03 5.74
N GLN A 373 9.40 -29.26 6.23
CA GLN A 373 9.82 -28.71 7.52
C GLN A 373 10.04 -27.19 7.43
N PRO A 374 9.44 -26.39 8.33
CA PRO A 374 9.70 -24.97 8.41
C PRO A 374 11.19 -24.70 8.70
N PRO A 375 11.82 -23.73 8.01
CA PRO A 375 13.19 -23.33 8.32
C PRO A 375 13.30 -22.66 9.68
N ALA A 376 14.49 -22.70 10.29
CA ALA A 376 14.74 -22.16 11.64
C ALA A 376 14.47 -20.63 11.74
N ALA A 377 14.50 -19.91 10.63
CA ALA A 377 14.18 -18.49 10.58
C ALA A 377 12.67 -18.20 10.78
N MET A 378 11.79 -19.18 10.54
CA MET A 378 10.36 -19.05 10.83
C MET A 378 10.11 -19.29 12.33
N THR A 379 9.72 -18.24 13.04
CA THR A 379 9.45 -18.29 14.50
C THR A 379 8.02 -18.71 14.82
N GLY A 380 7.11 -18.69 13.85
CA GLY A 380 5.74 -19.16 13.98
C GLY A 380 5.65 -20.68 14.09
N ARG A 381 4.47 -21.16 14.49
CA ARG A 381 4.18 -22.60 14.68
C ARG A 381 2.93 -22.97 13.91
N SER A 382 2.88 -24.15 13.31
CA SER A 382 1.67 -24.63 12.62
C SER A 382 0.42 -24.46 13.49
N LEU A 383 -0.67 -23.99 12.90
CA LEU A 383 -1.99 -23.89 13.53
C LEU A 383 -2.68 -25.27 13.66
N ILE A 384 -2.15 -26.29 12.98
CA ILE A 384 -2.67 -27.65 13.09
C ILE A 384 -2.26 -28.23 14.43
N ALA A 385 -3.23 -28.57 15.29
CA ALA A 385 -2.97 -29.13 16.60
C ALA A 385 -2.28 -30.49 16.48
N GLY A 386 -1.13 -30.64 17.15
CA GLY A 386 -0.36 -31.90 17.16
C GLY A 386 0.63 -32.05 15.98
N TYR A 387 0.81 -31.05 15.15
CA TYR A 387 1.81 -31.06 14.09
C TYR A 387 3.13 -30.42 14.61
N GLY A 388 4.21 -31.20 14.68
CA GLY A 388 5.54 -30.68 15.05
C GLY A 388 5.78 -30.57 16.57
N ALA A 389 5.14 -31.41 17.39
CA ALA A 389 5.51 -31.61 18.79
C ALA A 389 6.66 -32.62 18.91
#